data_6b84905dfcdbc5caf7d71ac3ef836213
#
_entry.id   6b84905dfcdbc5caf7d71ac3ef836213
#
_cell.length_a   1.000
_cell.length_b   1.000
_cell.length_c   1.000
_cell.angle_alpha   90.00
_cell.angle_beta   90.00
_cell.angle_gamma   90.00
#
_symmetry.space_group_name_H-M   'P 1'
#
loop_
_entity.id
_entity.type
_entity.pdbx_description
1 polymer ?
#
loop_
_entity_poly.entity_id
_entity_poly.type
_entity_poly.pdbx_seq_one_letter_code
_entity_poly.pdbx_strand_id
1 'polypeptide(L)'
;MSACDFGPGDTERVHLIMGEWQVISDIAQSDLVLWFPTDYVVADGSSPDAVSGPSETSTFRAFAHVRPSNVRTLFHHDIIEQDMEDGIRDEAYRVWIDQNISTYTDEGSGEGVGSRPRVHVTFVPIVRNNRTIALLTSHKIATPSGYPSISDEVYEYTADTMLSMVHSGLWPDPLAQGNNTQGNPRVIDGIIVLDPSGRVVVASPNANSMYNRMGMTGYLEKQNLADVTRAMLPAGEQADETLQLVLAGRSDLRTELVIARARVTMRSIPLLAQRRAR
;
A
#
# COMPACT_ATOMS: atom_id res chain seq x y z
N MET A 1 -5.21 26.67 6.57
CA MET A 1 -4.07 25.77 6.35
C MET A 1 -2.80 26.60 6.49
N SER A 2 -2.16 26.57 7.65
CA SER A 2 -0.81 27.11 7.78
C SER A 2 0.11 26.30 6.86
N ALA A 3 0.90 26.99 6.06
CA ALA A 3 1.75 26.40 5.07
C ALA A 3 2.78 25.48 5.73
N CYS A 4 2.54 24.16 5.66
CA CYS A 4 3.67 23.24 5.65
C CYS A 4 4.59 23.75 4.55
N ASP A 5 5.85 23.95 4.84
CA ASP A 5 6.84 24.42 3.86
C ASP A 5 7.15 23.24 2.89
N PHE A 6 6.14 22.91 2.06
CA PHE A 6 6.26 21.88 1.03
C PHE A 6 7.21 22.40 -0.04
N GLY A 7 8.34 21.75 -0.16
CA GLY A 7 9.25 22.00 -1.27
C GLY A 7 8.63 21.53 -2.61
N PRO A 8 9.19 22.00 -3.72
CA PRO A 8 8.83 21.48 -5.03
C PRO A 8 8.93 19.95 -5.07
N GLY A 9 7.84 19.29 -5.47
CA GLY A 9 7.75 17.83 -5.56
C GLY A 9 7.28 17.10 -4.29
N ASP A 10 7.14 17.75 -3.14
CA ASP A 10 6.55 17.11 -1.95
C ASP A 10 5.06 16.88 -2.14
N THR A 11 4.36 17.89 -2.64
CA THR A 11 2.94 17.79 -3.02
C THR A 11 2.72 16.71 -4.08
N GLU A 12 3.60 16.67 -5.09
CA GLU A 12 3.54 15.64 -6.13
C GLU A 12 3.71 14.24 -5.53
N ARG A 13 4.68 14.05 -4.63
CA ARG A 13 4.91 12.76 -3.96
C ARG A 13 3.68 12.31 -3.17
N VAL A 14 3.07 13.21 -2.42
CA VAL A 14 1.84 12.92 -1.66
C VAL A 14 0.69 12.54 -2.60
N HIS A 15 0.48 13.29 -3.67
CA HIS A 15 -0.56 12.99 -4.65
C HIS A 15 -0.35 11.65 -5.35
N LEU A 16 0.90 11.29 -5.69
CA LEU A 16 1.24 10.00 -6.25
C LEU A 16 0.82 8.85 -5.31
N ILE A 17 1.16 8.97 -4.03
CA ILE A 17 0.78 7.97 -3.03
C ILE A 17 -0.75 7.88 -2.92
N MET A 18 -1.44 9.01 -2.79
CA MET A 18 -2.91 9.05 -2.70
C MET A 18 -3.60 8.49 -3.96
N GLY A 19 -2.99 8.62 -5.13
CA GLY A 19 -3.51 8.05 -6.38
C GLY A 19 -3.46 6.52 -6.43
N GLU A 20 -2.59 5.91 -5.63
CA GLU A 20 -2.29 4.47 -5.72
C GLU A 20 -2.54 3.69 -4.42
N TRP A 21 -2.72 4.34 -3.27
CA TRP A 21 -2.76 3.71 -1.95
C TRP A 21 -3.94 2.76 -1.69
N GLN A 22 -4.98 2.80 -2.55
CA GLN A 22 -6.09 1.85 -2.45
C GLN A 22 -5.60 0.39 -2.54
N VAL A 23 -4.58 0.15 -3.36
CA VAL A 23 -4.01 -1.20 -3.50
C VAL A 23 -3.37 -1.69 -2.20
N ILE A 24 -2.71 -0.79 -1.46
CA ILE A 24 -2.14 -1.12 -0.14
C ILE A 24 -3.26 -1.37 0.86
N SER A 25 -4.25 -0.47 0.92
CA SER A 25 -5.39 -0.59 1.83
C SER A 25 -6.11 -1.95 1.66
N ASP A 26 -6.34 -2.36 0.42
CA ASP A 26 -7.03 -3.62 0.12
C ASP A 26 -6.17 -4.85 0.45
N ILE A 27 -4.86 -4.82 0.18
CA ILE A 27 -3.95 -5.94 0.50
C ILE A 27 -3.74 -6.04 2.02
N ALA A 28 -3.50 -4.91 2.68
CA ALA A 28 -3.32 -4.83 4.13
C ALA A 28 -4.61 -5.12 4.90
N GLN A 29 -5.77 -5.00 4.22
CA GLN A 29 -7.08 -5.06 4.86
C GLN A 29 -7.20 -4.04 6.00
N SER A 30 -6.74 -2.81 5.74
CA SER A 30 -6.62 -1.74 6.72
C SER A 30 -7.05 -0.40 6.16
N ASP A 31 -7.54 0.44 7.05
CA ASP A 31 -7.75 1.86 6.74
C ASP A 31 -6.40 2.57 6.69
N LEU A 32 -6.14 3.37 5.65
CA LEU A 32 -4.95 4.20 5.58
C LEU A 32 -5.33 5.66 5.74
N VAL A 33 -4.62 6.36 6.61
CA VAL A 33 -4.84 7.78 6.88
C VAL A 33 -3.54 8.55 6.67
N LEU A 34 -3.64 9.67 5.99
CA LEU A 34 -2.54 10.60 5.78
C LEU A 34 -2.67 11.77 6.74
N TRP A 35 -1.61 12.05 7.47
CA TRP A 35 -1.57 13.06 8.52
C TRP A 35 -0.53 14.12 8.26
N PHE A 36 -0.87 15.36 8.65
CA PHE A 36 0.08 16.46 8.72
C PHE A 36 0.06 17.09 10.11
N PRO A 37 1.21 17.55 10.62
CA PRO A 37 1.24 18.32 11.86
C PRO A 37 0.47 19.64 11.69
N THR A 38 -0.25 20.05 12.73
CA THR A 38 -1.03 21.31 12.71
C THR A 38 -0.14 22.51 12.94
N ASP A 39 0.91 22.35 13.74
CA ASP A 39 1.87 23.39 14.09
C ASP A 39 3.24 23.01 13.52
N TYR A 40 3.68 23.78 12.57
CA TYR A 40 4.99 23.63 11.97
C TYR A 40 5.89 24.75 12.48
N VAL A 41 6.90 24.42 13.26
CA VAL A 41 7.90 25.42 13.67
C VAL A 41 8.84 25.63 12.49
N VAL A 42 8.69 26.77 11.83
CA VAL A 42 9.64 27.19 10.79
C VAL A 42 10.93 27.64 11.52
N ALA A 43 12.02 27.01 11.20
CA ALA A 43 13.32 27.50 11.63
C ALA A 43 13.53 28.90 11.05
N ASP A 44 13.75 29.87 11.93
CA ASP A 44 13.91 31.29 11.55
C ASP A 44 15.26 31.62 10.87
N GLY A 45 16.01 30.59 10.47
CA GLY A 45 17.29 30.75 9.78
C GLY A 45 18.45 31.28 10.68
N SER A 46 18.18 31.47 11.97
CA SER A 46 19.18 32.01 12.91
C SER A 46 20.13 30.95 13.48
N SER A 47 19.83 29.66 13.24
CA SER A 47 20.71 28.54 13.61
C SER A 47 20.83 27.55 12.45
N PRO A 48 22.05 27.10 12.09
CA PRO A 48 22.23 26.10 11.01
C PRO A 48 21.66 24.72 11.33
N ASP A 49 21.28 24.46 12.59
CA ASP A 49 20.72 23.19 13.07
C ASP A 49 19.22 23.26 13.36
N ALA A 50 18.54 24.37 13.02
CA ALA A 50 17.11 24.51 13.24
C ALA A 50 16.32 23.64 12.25
N VAL A 51 15.81 22.52 12.75
CA VAL A 51 14.96 21.58 11.97
C VAL A 51 13.54 22.12 11.96
N SER A 52 13.03 22.44 10.77
CA SER A 52 11.60 22.72 10.59
C SER A 52 10.79 21.44 10.76
N GLY A 53 9.89 21.39 11.74
CA GLY A 53 9.09 20.21 12.00
C GLY A 53 8.09 20.42 13.15
N PRO A 54 7.29 19.42 13.49
CA PRO A 54 6.41 19.46 14.64
C PRO A 54 7.21 19.50 15.95
N SER A 55 6.62 20.09 16.99
CA SER A 55 7.09 20.02 18.38
C SER A 55 6.48 18.79 19.06
N GLU A 56 6.98 18.42 20.25
CA GLU A 56 6.41 17.35 21.08
C GLU A 56 4.93 17.58 21.43
N THR A 57 4.47 18.82 21.42
CA THR A 57 3.09 19.21 21.73
C THR A 57 2.23 19.39 20.48
N SER A 58 2.81 19.25 19.30
CA SER A 58 2.04 19.36 18.05
C SER A 58 1.06 18.21 17.94
N THR A 59 -0.13 18.49 17.43
CA THR A 59 -1.06 17.46 17.02
C THR A 59 -0.94 17.20 15.53
N PHE A 60 -1.44 16.05 15.09
CA PHE A 60 -1.50 15.67 13.68
C PHE A 60 -2.96 15.67 13.23
N ARG A 61 -3.22 16.26 12.07
CA ARG A 61 -4.56 16.36 11.50
C ARG A 61 -4.69 15.46 10.28
N ALA A 62 -5.79 14.71 10.21
CA ALA A 62 -6.10 13.85 9.08
C ALA A 62 -6.39 14.70 7.84
N PHE A 63 -5.61 14.47 6.78
CA PHE A 63 -5.74 15.15 5.49
C PHE A 63 -6.53 14.33 4.49
N ALA A 64 -6.28 13.03 4.46
CA ALA A 64 -6.94 12.11 3.55
C ALA A 64 -7.07 10.73 4.19
N HIS A 65 -8.10 9.99 3.78
CA HIS A 65 -8.40 8.67 4.28
C HIS A 65 -8.83 7.76 3.13
N VAL A 66 -8.32 6.55 3.08
CA VAL A 66 -8.78 5.49 2.19
C VAL A 66 -9.20 4.27 2.99
N ARG A 67 -10.35 3.72 2.64
CA ARG A 67 -10.94 2.54 3.26
C ARG A 67 -10.68 1.30 2.42
N PRO A 68 -10.43 0.14 3.04
CA PRO A 68 -10.35 -1.11 2.30
C PRO A 68 -11.69 -1.42 1.63
N SER A 69 -11.64 -1.92 0.39
CA SER A 69 -12.86 -2.25 -0.38
C SER A 69 -13.37 -3.67 -0.11
N ASN A 70 -12.56 -4.51 0.52
CA ASN A 70 -12.77 -5.95 0.67
C ASN A 70 -13.02 -6.43 2.11
N VAL A 71 -12.89 -5.53 3.09
CA VAL A 71 -13.18 -5.80 4.49
C VAL A 71 -13.88 -4.60 5.14
N ARG A 72 -14.33 -4.78 6.39
CA ARG A 72 -14.99 -3.71 7.13
C ARG A 72 -13.99 -2.65 7.57
N THR A 73 -14.30 -1.38 7.33
CA THR A 73 -13.54 -0.24 7.82
C THR A 73 -13.63 -0.12 9.35
N LEU A 74 -12.55 0.35 9.98
CA LEU A 74 -12.52 0.74 11.38
C LEU A 74 -13.27 2.06 11.62
N PHE A 75 -13.13 3.00 10.69
CA PHE A 75 -13.69 4.34 10.81
C PHE A 75 -15.08 4.43 10.16
N HIS A 76 -16.13 4.42 10.98
CA HIS A 76 -17.52 4.52 10.51
C HIS A 76 -17.92 5.94 10.11
N HIS A 77 -17.21 6.95 10.63
CA HIS A 77 -17.42 8.36 10.33
C HIS A 77 -16.25 8.91 9.52
N ASP A 78 -16.46 10.08 8.94
CA ASP A 78 -15.38 10.82 8.29
C ASP A 78 -14.41 11.34 9.34
N ILE A 79 -13.12 11.10 9.11
CA ILE A 79 -12.04 11.55 10.01
C ILE A 79 -11.21 12.68 9.41
N ILE A 80 -11.51 13.09 8.17
CA ILE A 80 -10.81 14.21 7.53
C ILE A 80 -11.00 15.46 8.38
N GLU A 81 -9.93 16.23 8.55
CA GLU A 81 -9.84 17.41 9.42
C GLU A 81 -9.94 17.12 10.92
N GLN A 82 -10.03 15.88 11.35
CA GLN A 82 -9.97 15.52 12.77
C GLN A 82 -8.52 15.40 13.23
N ASP A 83 -8.31 15.77 14.48
CA ASP A 83 -7.02 15.65 15.13
C ASP A 83 -6.76 14.19 15.58
N MET A 84 -5.50 13.79 15.55
CA MET A 84 -5.07 12.46 15.98
C MET A 84 -5.35 12.26 17.47
N GLU A 85 -5.81 11.07 17.84
CA GLU A 85 -6.04 10.71 19.24
C GLU A 85 -4.75 10.78 20.07
N ASP A 86 -4.84 11.29 21.30
CA ASP A 86 -3.68 11.47 22.18
C ASP A 86 -2.89 10.18 22.41
N GLY A 87 -3.57 9.03 22.46
CA GLY A 87 -2.95 7.73 22.70
C GLY A 87 -1.90 7.30 21.68
N ILE A 88 -1.98 7.82 20.46
CA ILE A 88 -1.06 7.47 19.35
C ILE A 88 -0.22 8.66 18.88
N ARG A 89 -0.49 9.85 19.38
CA ARG A 89 0.21 11.09 18.97
C ARG A 89 1.70 11.06 19.30
N ASP A 90 2.07 10.60 20.49
CA ASP A 90 3.48 10.56 20.92
C ASP A 90 4.29 9.58 20.07
N GLU A 91 3.68 8.49 19.62
CA GLU A 91 4.29 7.58 18.65
C GLU A 91 4.43 8.24 17.28
N ALA A 92 3.41 8.95 16.82
CA ALA A 92 3.44 9.70 15.58
C ALA A 92 4.59 10.74 15.56
N TYR A 93 4.76 11.46 16.67
CA TYR A 93 5.86 12.42 16.81
C TYR A 93 7.25 11.73 16.74
N ARG A 94 7.42 10.62 17.49
CA ARG A 94 8.69 9.85 17.45
C ARG A 94 8.99 9.38 16.03
N VAL A 95 8.03 8.77 15.36
CA VAL A 95 8.17 8.29 13.98
C VAL A 95 8.50 9.42 13.01
N TRP A 96 7.89 10.60 13.21
CA TRP A 96 8.20 11.77 12.40
C TRP A 96 9.67 12.21 12.50
N ILE A 97 10.22 12.21 13.72
CA ILE A 97 11.60 12.63 13.98
C ILE A 97 12.59 11.53 13.61
N ASP A 98 12.33 10.29 14.03
CA ASP A 98 13.26 9.17 13.86
C ASP A 98 13.28 8.65 12.42
N GLN A 99 12.26 9.01 11.63
CA GLN A 99 12.11 8.57 10.24
C GLN A 99 12.14 7.04 10.10
N ASN A 100 11.63 6.30 11.05
CA ASN A 100 11.55 4.85 11.02
C ASN A 100 10.09 4.38 11.10
N ILE A 101 9.78 3.32 10.38
CA ILE A 101 8.46 2.67 10.50
C ILE A 101 8.33 2.08 11.89
N SER A 102 7.20 2.32 12.54
CA SER A 102 6.86 1.76 13.85
C SER A 102 5.46 1.16 13.84
N THR A 103 5.22 0.18 14.71
CA THR A 103 3.91 -0.42 14.89
C THR A 103 3.50 -0.33 16.36
N TYR A 104 2.31 0.19 16.58
CA TYR A 104 1.66 0.30 17.88
C TYR A 104 0.43 -0.60 17.91
N THR A 105 0.14 -1.20 19.08
CA THR A 105 -1.08 -1.97 19.27
C THR A 105 -1.96 -1.28 20.31
N ASP A 106 -3.14 -0.85 19.88
CA ASP A 106 -4.22 -0.46 20.80
C ASP A 106 -4.97 -1.72 21.19
N GLU A 107 -4.90 -2.07 22.49
CA GLU A 107 -5.55 -3.27 23.05
C GLU A 107 -7.08 -3.18 23.05
N GLY A 108 -7.64 -2.01 22.72
CA GLY A 108 -9.08 -1.80 22.75
C GLY A 108 -9.67 -1.80 24.17
N SER A 109 -10.97 -1.98 24.28
CA SER A 109 -11.69 -1.97 25.57
C SER A 109 -12.48 -3.26 25.81
N GLY A 110 -11.79 -4.37 26.08
CA GLY A 110 -12.42 -5.61 26.54
C GLY A 110 -13.38 -6.30 25.57
N GLU A 111 -13.99 -7.41 25.99
CA GLU A 111 -15.02 -8.14 25.24
C GLU A 111 -16.42 -7.69 25.70
N GLY A 112 -17.31 -7.33 24.76
CA GLY A 112 -18.70 -6.98 25.04
C GLY A 112 -19.36 -6.10 23.97
N VAL A 113 -20.66 -5.89 24.13
CA VAL A 113 -21.42 -4.99 23.25
C VAL A 113 -20.95 -3.55 23.49
N GLY A 114 -20.36 -2.93 22.44
CA GLY A 114 -19.78 -1.58 22.51
C GLY A 114 -18.28 -1.55 22.83
N SER A 115 -17.60 -2.71 22.91
CA SER A 115 -16.16 -2.77 23.04
C SER A 115 -15.44 -2.21 21.80
N ARG A 116 -14.31 -1.53 22.04
CA ARG A 116 -13.40 -1.16 20.96
C ARG A 116 -12.60 -2.40 20.54
N PRO A 117 -12.47 -2.70 19.25
CA PRO A 117 -11.62 -3.78 18.80
C PRO A 117 -10.15 -3.47 19.11
N ARG A 118 -9.34 -4.51 19.26
CA ARG A 118 -7.88 -4.38 19.23
C ARG A 118 -7.46 -3.94 17.82
N VAL A 119 -6.58 -2.96 17.72
CA VAL A 119 -6.14 -2.38 16.46
C VAL A 119 -4.61 -2.34 16.41
N HIS A 120 -4.05 -2.83 15.32
CA HIS A 120 -2.66 -2.61 15.00
C HIS A 120 -2.53 -1.36 14.14
N VAL A 121 -1.74 -0.40 14.60
CA VAL A 121 -1.45 0.84 13.88
C VAL A 121 0.00 0.84 13.45
N THR A 122 0.24 0.79 12.14
CA THR A 122 1.58 0.93 11.58
C THR A 122 1.77 2.37 11.12
N PHE A 123 2.80 3.02 11.63
CA PHE A 123 3.19 4.38 11.29
C PHE A 123 4.30 4.35 10.25
N VAL A 124 4.09 5.03 9.14
CA VAL A 124 5.01 5.07 8.00
C VAL A 124 5.34 6.52 7.68
N PRO A 125 6.55 7.01 8.03
CA PRO A 125 6.95 8.36 7.66
C PRO A 125 7.23 8.40 6.15
N ILE A 126 6.63 9.36 5.47
CA ILE A 126 6.93 9.64 4.07
C ILE A 126 8.12 10.58 4.03
N VAL A 127 9.28 10.03 3.67
CA VAL A 127 10.56 10.75 3.70
C VAL A 127 10.93 11.20 2.30
N ARG A 128 11.37 12.47 2.19
CA ARG A 128 11.93 13.03 0.96
C ARG A 128 13.03 14.04 1.32
N ASN A 129 14.15 13.97 0.61
CA ASN A 129 15.31 14.84 0.87
C ASN A 129 15.72 14.85 2.35
N ASN A 130 15.76 13.66 2.96
CA ASN A 130 16.13 13.44 4.36
C ASN A 130 15.25 14.18 5.38
N ARG A 131 14.00 14.48 5.02
CA ARG A 131 12.99 15.03 5.95
C ARG A 131 11.66 14.30 5.79
N THR A 132 10.93 14.16 6.88
CA THR A 132 9.55 13.68 6.84
C THR A 132 8.64 14.77 6.30
N ILE A 133 7.86 14.46 5.26
CA ILE A 133 6.92 15.40 4.63
C ILE A 133 5.47 15.12 5.01
N ALA A 134 5.15 13.89 5.38
CA ALA A 134 3.84 13.47 5.83
C ALA A 134 3.96 12.18 6.64
N LEU A 135 2.95 11.84 7.40
CA LEU A 135 2.85 10.57 8.11
C LEU A 135 1.67 9.78 7.55
N LEU A 136 1.92 8.54 7.14
CA LEU A 136 0.89 7.60 6.75
C LEU A 136 0.68 6.62 7.90
N THR A 137 -0.57 6.38 8.31
CA THR A 137 -0.90 5.31 9.25
C THR A 137 -1.77 4.26 8.59
N SER A 138 -1.51 3.00 8.93
CA SER A 138 -2.31 1.83 8.54
C SER A 138 -2.98 1.27 9.79
N HIS A 139 -4.31 1.27 9.81
CA HIS A 139 -5.12 0.82 10.95
C HIS A 139 -5.79 -0.51 10.61
N LYS A 140 -5.30 -1.60 11.19
CA LYS A 140 -5.80 -2.95 10.97
C LYS A 140 -6.50 -3.48 12.23
N ILE A 141 -7.74 -3.91 12.10
CA ILE A 141 -8.43 -4.60 13.18
C ILE A 141 -7.72 -5.94 13.41
N ALA A 142 -7.26 -6.19 14.64
CA ALA A 142 -6.70 -7.48 15.00
C ALA A 142 -7.80 -8.54 14.96
N THR A 143 -7.61 -9.55 14.12
CA THR A 143 -8.51 -10.71 14.10
C THR A 143 -8.26 -11.54 15.37
N PRO A 144 -9.33 -12.09 16.00
CA PRO A 144 -9.14 -13.01 17.12
C PRO A 144 -8.27 -14.19 16.71
N SER A 145 -7.43 -14.63 17.62
CA SER A 145 -6.40 -15.65 17.44
C SER A 145 -6.91 -16.92 16.76
N GLY A 146 -6.72 -16.99 15.44
CA GLY A 146 -6.72 -18.20 14.65
C GLY A 146 -5.31 -18.38 14.06
N TYR A 147 -4.98 -19.58 13.64
CA TYR A 147 -3.76 -19.76 12.86
C TYR A 147 -3.94 -19.03 11.52
N PRO A 148 -3.08 -18.05 11.16
CA PRO A 148 -3.19 -17.38 9.88
C PRO A 148 -3.06 -18.40 8.75
N SER A 149 -3.85 -18.23 7.69
CA SER A 149 -3.66 -19.01 6.49
C SER A 149 -2.38 -18.58 5.76
N ILE A 150 -1.86 -19.43 4.88
CA ILE A 150 -0.71 -19.06 4.02
C ILE A 150 -1.03 -17.77 3.24
N SER A 151 -2.28 -17.60 2.82
CA SER A 151 -2.71 -16.39 2.12
C SER A 151 -2.63 -15.15 3.00
N ASP A 152 -3.01 -15.25 4.28
CA ASP A 152 -2.97 -14.14 5.23
C ASP A 152 -1.52 -13.69 5.47
N GLU A 153 -0.61 -14.65 5.67
CA GLU A 153 0.83 -14.37 5.85
C GLU A 153 1.43 -13.70 4.61
N VAL A 154 1.07 -14.17 3.42
CA VAL A 154 1.57 -13.60 2.16
C VAL A 154 1.03 -12.19 1.93
N TYR A 155 -0.24 -11.94 2.23
CA TYR A 155 -0.83 -10.60 2.11
C TYR A 155 -0.24 -9.64 3.14
N GLU A 156 -0.02 -10.07 4.36
CA GLU A 156 0.63 -9.26 5.39
C GLU A 156 2.07 -8.88 4.98
N TYR A 157 2.87 -9.86 4.56
CA TYR A 157 4.21 -9.59 4.04
C TYR A 157 4.20 -8.64 2.82
N THR A 158 3.24 -8.81 1.92
CA THR A 158 3.10 -7.96 0.73
C THR A 158 2.76 -6.53 1.14
N ALA A 159 1.82 -6.34 2.06
CA ALA A 159 1.43 -5.04 2.58
C ALA A 159 2.60 -4.33 3.27
N ASP A 160 3.30 -5.01 4.17
CA ASP A 160 4.46 -4.47 4.88
C ASP A 160 5.58 -4.07 3.92
N THR A 161 5.80 -4.88 2.87
CA THR A 161 6.78 -4.57 1.83
C THR A 161 6.36 -3.31 1.07
N MET A 162 5.09 -3.18 0.68
CA MET A 162 4.59 -1.99 -0.02
C MET A 162 4.67 -0.74 0.86
N LEU A 163 4.31 -0.82 2.14
CA LEU A 163 4.47 0.28 3.09
C LEU A 163 5.94 0.70 3.24
N SER A 164 6.85 -0.27 3.29
CA SER A 164 8.30 -0.01 3.29
C SER A 164 8.78 0.64 1.99
N MET A 165 8.20 0.29 0.85
CA MET A 165 8.48 0.94 -0.43
C MET A 165 7.95 2.37 -0.49
N VAL A 166 6.80 2.65 0.11
CA VAL A 166 6.28 4.03 0.28
C VAL A 166 7.25 4.87 1.10
N HIS A 167 7.67 4.34 2.26
CA HIS A 167 8.63 4.99 3.14
C HIS A 167 9.95 5.32 2.44
N SER A 168 10.52 4.35 1.72
CA SER A 168 11.80 4.49 1.03
C SER A 168 11.72 5.25 -0.31
N GLY A 169 10.56 5.70 -0.72
CA GLY A 169 10.35 6.40 -1.99
C GLY A 169 10.40 5.53 -3.24
N LEU A 170 10.44 4.20 -3.08
CA LEU A 170 10.53 3.25 -4.19
C LEU A 170 9.18 3.01 -4.91
N TRP A 171 8.07 3.34 -4.25
CA TRP A 171 6.73 3.20 -4.82
C TRP A 171 5.78 4.28 -4.24
N PRO A 172 4.81 4.80 -5.02
CA PRO A 172 4.62 4.60 -6.46
C PRO A 172 5.77 5.17 -7.29
N ASP A 173 6.08 4.49 -8.41
CA ASP A 173 7.08 4.99 -9.36
C ASP A 173 6.48 6.14 -10.19
N PRO A 174 7.04 7.35 -10.13
CA PRO A 174 6.54 8.49 -10.92
C PRO A 174 6.58 8.22 -12.43
N LEU A 175 7.51 7.38 -12.90
CA LEU A 175 7.68 7.06 -14.31
C LEU A 175 6.71 5.99 -14.81
N ALA A 176 6.15 5.16 -13.90
CA ALA A 176 5.18 4.12 -14.26
C ALA A 176 3.78 4.69 -14.60
N GLN A 177 3.51 5.95 -14.30
CA GLN A 177 2.20 6.60 -14.51
C GLN A 177 1.94 7.08 -15.96
N GLY A 178 2.74 6.65 -16.94
CA GLY A 178 2.55 7.00 -18.35
C GLY A 178 1.19 6.54 -18.89
N ASN A 179 0.34 7.51 -19.30
CA ASN A 179 -0.87 7.36 -20.14
C ASN A 179 -2.02 6.49 -19.62
N ASN A 180 -2.46 6.70 -18.38
CA ASN A 180 -3.59 5.97 -17.83
C ASN A 180 -4.94 6.68 -17.99
N THR A 181 -5.57 6.51 -19.13
CA THR A 181 -6.99 6.86 -19.35
C THR A 181 -7.96 5.77 -18.88
N GLN A 182 -7.49 4.56 -18.60
CA GLN A 182 -8.29 3.46 -18.07
C GLN A 182 -7.96 3.22 -16.59
N GLY A 183 -9.00 2.95 -15.79
CA GLY A 183 -8.86 2.76 -14.34
C GLY A 183 -7.86 1.66 -13.95
N ASN A 184 -7.26 1.82 -12.77
CA ASN A 184 -6.38 0.80 -12.20
C ASN A 184 -7.16 -0.48 -11.90
N PRO A 185 -6.63 -1.69 -12.21
CA PRO A 185 -7.14 -2.93 -11.66
C PRO A 185 -7.17 -2.85 -10.13
N ARG A 186 -8.27 -3.28 -9.53
CA ARG A 186 -8.42 -3.31 -8.08
C ARG A 186 -8.04 -4.68 -7.55
N VAL A 187 -7.61 -4.74 -6.30
CA VAL A 187 -7.30 -6.01 -5.63
C VAL A 187 -8.52 -6.94 -5.61
N ILE A 188 -9.72 -6.39 -5.47
CA ILE A 188 -10.98 -7.15 -5.49
C ILE A 188 -11.26 -7.80 -6.85
N ASP A 189 -10.77 -7.25 -7.97
CA ASP A 189 -10.92 -7.83 -9.30
C ASP A 189 -10.07 -9.10 -9.44
N GLY A 190 -8.93 -9.15 -8.77
CA GLY A 190 -8.04 -10.30 -8.67
C GLY A 190 -6.63 -9.88 -8.30
N ILE A 191 -6.00 -10.63 -7.42
CA ILE A 191 -4.59 -10.47 -7.05
C ILE A 191 -3.86 -11.80 -7.19
N ILE A 192 -2.62 -11.73 -7.70
CA ILE A 192 -1.70 -12.85 -7.83
C ILE A 192 -0.37 -12.40 -7.24
N VAL A 193 0.15 -13.15 -6.28
CA VAL A 193 1.48 -12.91 -5.69
C VAL A 193 2.45 -13.95 -6.23
N LEU A 194 3.57 -13.47 -6.76
CA LEU A 194 4.60 -14.31 -7.37
C LEU A 194 5.85 -14.36 -6.48
N ASP A 195 6.52 -15.50 -6.50
CA ASP A 195 7.88 -15.61 -6.01
C ASP A 195 8.89 -15.03 -7.02
N PRO A 196 10.19 -14.90 -6.66
CA PRO A 196 11.21 -14.39 -7.57
C PRO A 196 11.43 -15.23 -8.85
N SER A 197 10.94 -16.47 -8.90
CA SER A 197 11.00 -17.35 -10.07
C SER A 197 9.78 -17.21 -11.00
N GLY A 198 8.81 -16.35 -10.64
CA GLY A 198 7.56 -16.17 -11.37
C GLY A 198 6.50 -17.24 -11.09
N ARG A 199 6.69 -18.03 -10.02
CA ARG A 199 5.68 -18.99 -9.59
C ARG A 199 4.64 -18.32 -8.71
N VAL A 200 3.41 -18.71 -8.90
CA VAL A 200 2.29 -18.22 -8.10
C VAL A 200 2.36 -18.79 -6.67
N VAL A 201 2.53 -17.92 -5.69
CA VAL A 201 2.48 -18.25 -4.26
C VAL A 201 1.04 -18.25 -3.78
N VAL A 202 0.29 -17.19 -4.11
CA VAL A 202 -1.12 -17.01 -3.79
C VAL A 202 -1.83 -16.37 -4.98
N ALA A 203 -3.03 -16.86 -5.28
CA ALA A 203 -3.97 -16.24 -6.19
C ALA A 203 -5.34 -16.11 -5.52
N SER A 204 -5.95 -14.94 -5.63
CA SER A 204 -7.32 -14.77 -5.12
C SER A 204 -8.33 -15.61 -5.90
N PRO A 205 -9.50 -15.93 -5.33
CA PRO A 205 -10.55 -16.66 -6.03
C PRO A 205 -10.96 -15.99 -7.35
N ASN A 206 -10.97 -14.65 -7.41
CA ASN A 206 -11.31 -13.91 -8.61
C ASN A 206 -10.22 -14.04 -9.68
N ALA A 207 -8.94 -14.04 -9.31
CA ALA A 207 -7.83 -14.29 -10.24
C ALA A 207 -7.90 -15.71 -10.82
N ASN A 208 -8.10 -16.73 -9.99
CA ASN A 208 -8.30 -18.10 -10.44
C ASN A 208 -9.51 -18.22 -11.38
N SER A 209 -10.63 -17.58 -11.01
CA SER A 209 -11.86 -17.58 -11.82
C SER A 209 -11.64 -16.90 -13.19
N MET A 210 -10.85 -15.83 -13.23
CA MET A 210 -10.50 -15.13 -14.48
C MET A 210 -9.67 -16.04 -15.39
N TYR A 211 -8.65 -16.70 -14.86
CA TYR A 211 -7.83 -17.62 -15.64
C TYR A 211 -8.63 -18.84 -16.13
N ASN A 212 -9.57 -19.35 -15.34
CA ASN A 212 -10.46 -20.41 -15.76
C ASN A 212 -11.37 -19.96 -16.92
N ARG A 213 -11.85 -18.71 -16.92
CA ARG A 213 -12.61 -18.15 -18.06
C ARG A 213 -11.79 -18.00 -19.33
N MET A 214 -10.48 -17.80 -19.20
CA MET A 214 -9.55 -17.77 -20.32
C MET A 214 -9.19 -19.17 -20.85
N GLY A 215 -9.58 -20.24 -20.16
CA GLY A 215 -9.40 -21.62 -20.60
C GLY A 215 -8.43 -22.45 -19.75
N MET A 216 -7.92 -21.91 -18.64
CA MET A 216 -7.13 -22.70 -17.70
C MET A 216 -8.00 -23.73 -16.98
N THR A 217 -7.44 -24.88 -16.66
CA THR A 217 -8.08 -25.88 -15.79
C THR A 217 -7.29 -25.98 -14.48
N GLY A 218 -8.00 -25.93 -13.35
CA GLY A 218 -7.40 -26.03 -12.01
C GLY A 218 -7.08 -24.68 -11.40
N TYR A 219 -5.98 -24.61 -10.62
CA TYR A 219 -5.56 -23.47 -9.84
C TYR A 219 -4.21 -22.93 -10.29
N LEU A 220 -4.01 -21.62 -10.12
CA LEU A 220 -2.77 -20.93 -10.48
C LEU A 220 -1.60 -21.26 -9.53
N GLU A 221 -1.91 -21.53 -8.27
CA GLU A 221 -0.89 -21.71 -7.23
C GLU A 221 0.13 -22.77 -7.62
N LYS A 222 1.40 -22.49 -7.37
CA LYS A 222 2.58 -23.29 -7.71
C LYS A 222 2.91 -23.37 -9.20
N GLN A 223 2.08 -22.84 -10.09
CA GLN A 223 2.39 -22.76 -11.51
C GLN A 223 3.23 -21.53 -11.83
N ASN A 224 3.99 -21.55 -12.92
CA ASN A 224 4.65 -20.35 -13.44
C ASN A 224 3.62 -19.53 -14.22
N LEU A 225 3.37 -18.29 -13.81
CA LEU A 225 2.33 -17.45 -14.39
C LEU A 225 2.53 -17.21 -15.89
N ALA A 226 3.80 -16.98 -16.29
CA ALA A 226 4.13 -16.72 -17.68
C ALA A 226 3.88 -17.95 -18.57
N ASP A 227 4.21 -19.14 -18.08
CA ASP A 227 4.02 -20.38 -18.85
C ASP A 227 2.53 -20.70 -19.02
N VAL A 228 1.74 -20.57 -17.94
CA VAL A 228 0.29 -20.76 -18.00
C VAL A 228 -0.36 -19.77 -18.96
N THR A 229 0.03 -18.49 -18.89
CA THR A 229 -0.55 -17.47 -19.77
C THR A 229 -0.19 -17.69 -21.22
N ARG A 230 1.07 -18.03 -21.52
CA ARG A 230 1.50 -18.34 -22.90
C ARG A 230 0.79 -19.55 -23.49
N ALA A 231 0.55 -20.57 -22.68
CA ALA A 231 -0.17 -21.78 -23.15
C ALA A 231 -1.63 -21.50 -23.56
N MET A 232 -2.21 -20.39 -23.09
CA MET A 232 -3.58 -19.99 -23.43
C MET A 232 -3.65 -19.00 -24.62
N LEU A 233 -2.51 -18.43 -25.05
CA LEU A 233 -2.51 -17.55 -26.22
C LEU A 233 -2.92 -18.30 -27.48
N PRO A 234 -3.62 -17.64 -28.43
CA PRO A 234 -3.97 -18.22 -29.71
C PRO A 234 -2.72 -18.74 -30.47
N ALA A 235 -2.91 -19.80 -31.23
CA ALA A 235 -1.80 -20.39 -32.00
C ALA A 235 -1.21 -19.36 -32.98
N GLY A 236 0.09 -19.10 -32.85
CA GLY A 236 0.83 -18.11 -33.63
C GLY A 236 0.93 -16.74 -33.01
N GLU A 237 0.21 -16.44 -31.94
CA GLU A 237 0.42 -15.24 -31.15
C GLU A 237 1.53 -15.44 -30.12
N GLN A 238 2.43 -14.46 -30.06
CA GLN A 238 3.47 -14.40 -29.03
C GLN A 238 3.13 -13.28 -28.04
N ALA A 239 3.43 -13.52 -26.75
CA ALA A 239 3.38 -12.45 -25.78
C ALA A 239 4.29 -11.29 -26.21
N ASP A 240 3.75 -10.09 -26.32
CA ASP A 240 4.56 -8.91 -26.57
C ASP A 240 5.50 -8.63 -25.38
N GLU A 241 6.43 -7.71 -25.58
CA GLU A 241 7.42 -7.39 -24.54
C GLU A 241 6.77 -6.90 -23.25
N THR A 242 5.73 -6.07 -23.35
CA THR A 242 5.01 -5.53 -22.19
C THR A 242 4.34 -6.65 -21.40
N LEU A 243 3.64 -7.56 -22.07
CA LEU A 243 3.02 -8.72 -21.42
C LEU A 243 4.08 -9.62 -20.74
N GLN A 244 5.23 -9.84 -21.40
CA GLN A 244 6.30 -10.61 -20.78
C GLN A 244 6.85 -9.96 -19.50
N LEU A 245 7.02 -8.63 -19.48
CA LEU A 245 7.48 -7.88 -18.31
C LEU A 245 6.43 -7.90 -17.19
N VAL A 246 5.14 -7.75 -17.52
CA VAL A 246 4.04 -7.85 -16.54
C VAL A 246 3.98 -9.24 -15.94
N LEU A 247 4.03 -10.29 -16.75
CA LEU A 247 4.00 -11.68 -16.28
C LEU A 247 5.24 -12.06 -15.44
N ALA A 248 6.37 -11.39 -15.68
CA ALA A 248 7.58 -11.57 -14.88
C ALA A 248 7.53 -10.81 -13.55
N GLY A 249 6.59 -9.86 -13.37
CA GLY A 249 6.46 -9.06 -12.15
C GLY A 249 7.66 -8.15 -11.85
N ARG A 250 8.43 -7.76 -12.88
CA ARG A 250 9.70 -7.04 -12.70
C ARG A 250 9.63 -5.53 -12.86
N SER A 251 8.51 -5.03 -13.35
CA SER A 251 8.30 -3.60 -13.60
C SER A 251 6.87 -3.22 -13.26
N ASP A 252 6.64 -2.01 -12.76
CA ASP A 252 5.28 -1.48 -12.57
C ASP A 252 4.72 -1.08 -13.94
N LEU A 253 4.12 -2.04 -14.60
CA LEU A 253 3.59 -1.93 -15.95
C LEU A 253 2.17 -2.48 -16.03
N ARG A 254 1.45 -1.98 -17.04
CA ARG A 254 0.12 -2.48 -17.39
C ARG A 254 0.10 -3.05 -18.78
N THR A 255 -0.73 -4.04 -18.97
CA THR A 255 -1.04 -4.61 -20.28
C THR A 255 -2.48 -5.07 -20.33
N GLU A 256 -3.02 -5.15 -21.51
CA GLU A 256 -4.31 -5.76 -21.78
C GLU A 256 -4.09 -7.11 -22.45
N LEU A 257 -4.72 -8.13 -21.89
CA LEU A 257 -4.68 -9.49 -22.40
C LEU A 257 -6.05 -9.85 -22.93
N VAL A 258 -6.13 -10.30 -24.18
CA VAL A 258 -7.35 -10.78 -24.81
C VAL A 258 -7.17 -12.23 -25.20
N ILE A 259 -7.90 -13.12 -24.51
CA ILE A 259 -7.89 -14.57 -24.81
C ILE A 259 -9.33 -15.03 -24.97
N ALA A 260 -9.61 -15.66 -26.09
CA ALA A 260 -10.95 -16.09 -26.48
C ALA A 260 -11.95 -14.90 -26.47
N ARG A 261 -12.84 -14.84 -25.47
CA ARG A 261 -13.81 -13.75 -25.29
C ARG A 261 -13.54 -12.93 -24.04
N ALA A 262 -12.48 -13.25 -23.30
CA ALA A 262 -12.11 -12.55 -22.08
C ALA A 262 -11.11 -11.44 -22.43
N ARG A 263 -11.39 -10.22 -21.94
CA ARG A 263 -10.48 -9.07 -21.97
C ARG A 263 -10.11 -8.76 -20.53
N VAL A 264 -8.83 -8.78 -20.22
CA VAL A 264 -8.30 -8.63 -18.86
C VAL A 264 -7.21 -7.58 -18.86
N THR A 265 -7.34 -6.57 -18.02
CA THR A 265 -6.24 -5.64 -17.73
C THR A 265 -5.41 -6.19 -16.59
N MET A 266 -4.13 -6.33 -16.82
CA MET A 266 -3.16 -6.78 -15.83
C MET A 266 -2.21 -5.65 -15.48
N ARG A 267 -1.86 -5.55 -14.20
CA ARG A 267 -0.79 -4.68 -13.70
C ARG A 267 0.15 -5.48 -12.84
N SER A 268 1.43 -5.31 -13.01
CA SER A 268 2.45 -5.83 -12.11
C SER A 268 3.03 -4.72 -11.25
N ILE A 269 3.30 -5.02 -10.00
CA ILE A 269 3.99 -4.14 -9.05
C ILE A 269 5.15 -4.97 -8.48
N PRO A 270 6.41 -4.62 -8.80
CA PRO A 270 7.56 -5.34 -8.25
C PRO A 270 7.68 -5.06 -6.75
N LEU A 271 7.77 -6.11 -5.94
CA LEU A 271 8.01 -5.99 -4.51
C LEU A 271 9.51 -5.86 -4.27
N LEU A 272 9.95 -4.67 -3.92
CA LEU A 272 11.35 -4.34 -3.65
C LEU A 272 11.61 -4.43 -2.14
N ALA A 273 11.91 -5.62 -1.64
CA ALA A 273 12.30 -5.77 -0.24
C ALA A 273 13.62 -5.02 0.02
N GLN A 274 13.62 -4.11 0.98
CA GLN A 274 14.88 -3.54 1.47
C GLN A 274 15.72 -4.68 2.05
N ARG A 275 16.96 -4.83 1.58
CA ARG A 275 17.93 -5.68 2.28
C ARG A 275 18.12 -5.05 3.67
N ARG A 276 17.57 -5.69 4.70
CA ARG A 276 17.97 -5.36 6.07
C ARG A 276 19.48 -5.46 6.12
N ALA A 277 20.16 -4.33 6.32
CA ALA A 277 21.57 -4.35 6.68
C ALA A 277 21.67 -5.20 7.96
N ARG A 278 22.39 -6.30 7.87
CA ARG A 278 22.74 -7.17 9.01
C ARG A 278 23.81 -6.48 9.85
#